data_d009c564d21db7a0b61b3e5b086c7834
#
_entry.id   d009c564d21db7a0b61b3e5b086c7834
#
_cell.length_a   1.000
_cell.length_b   1.000
_cell.length_c   1.000
_cell.angle_alpha   90.00
_cell.angle_beta   90.00
_cell.angle_gamma   90.00
#
_symmetry.space_group_name_H-M   'P 1'
#
loop_
_entity.id
_entity.type
_entity.pdbx_description
1 polymer ?
#
loop_
_entity_poly.entity_id
_entity_poly.type
_entity_poly.pdbx_seq_one_letter_code
_entity_poly.pdbx_strand_id
1 'polypeptide(L)'
;MTRDLRTARTGAVLTFVLAGLMCGSMTVRIPALSDKLGLSEASVGVTLLVWGLGALVTMQSMRAVMARFGSRSILRVAAPLTATALALLAVAPSFPLAVVASGLFGMAFGAVDVAMNAQGSVVERAYGRPLMNGMHAGWCAGAIGAGLLGTAAIAAGLSITTHLVLVALLALPATVLVSRTYLPDPTAASGAAPAAPRRRMPPMIYLLGVIAFCAFMVEGTVADWNGLYLRDALGAPEAVAALGYPIFEAGMLAGRLAGDRVRARFGARGMMAASGLATAATFGVVITAPSAPVALAAMLFVGVAVATVSPMAMSLAGEATDTPGPAIAQTGAMGYAGLLLGPVIIGFLSDLATLRVGLGIAVLLGVLIAVVARFLPRHRAAAVPAETARRELSMAA
;
A
#
# COMPACT_ATOMS: atom_id res chain seq x y z
N MET A 1 -11.77 23.58 -19.11
CA MET A 1 -11.40 22.17 -18.79
C MET A 1 -12.25 21.26 -19.66
N THR A 2 -11.63 20.52 -20.58
CA THR A 2 -12.34 19.68 -21.56
C THR A 2 -13.05 18.51 -20.88
N ARG A 3 -14.13 18.01 -21.49
CA ARG A 3 -14.88 16.82 -21.04
C ARG A 3 -13.95 15.61 -20.92
N ASP A 4 -13.01 15.47 -21.84
CA ASP A 4 -12.06 14.36 -21.91
C ASP A 4 -11.11 14.32 -20.72
N LEU A 5 -10.61 15.45 -20.25
CA LEU A 5 -9.75 15.51 -19.06
C LEU A 5 -10.50 15.12 -17.78
N ARG A 6 -11.77 15.52 -17.63
CA ARG A 6 -12.60 15.11 -16.49
C ARG A 6 -12.80 13.60 -16.49
N THR A 7 -13.12 13.03 -17.66
CA THR A 7 -13.29 11.59 -17.85
C THR A 7 -12.00 10.83 -17.53
N ALA A 8 -10.85 11.32 -18.00
CA ALA A 8 -9.55 10.70 -17.71
C ALA A 8 -9.21 10.75 -16.22
N ARG A 9 -9.48 11.86 -15.53
CA ARG A 9 -9.29 11.96 -14.06
C ARG A 9 -10.17 10.96 -13.33
N THR A 10 -11.46 10.88 -13.68
CA THR A 10 -12.39 9.92 -13.06
C THR A 10 -11.92 8.49 -13.30
N GLY A 11 -11.48 8.18 -14.53
CA GLY A 11 -10.94 6.86 -14.84
C GLY A 11 -9.68 6.51 -14.06
N ALA A 12 -8.76 7.47 -13.91
CA ALA A 12 -7.57 7.25 -13.08
C ALA A 12 -7.97 6.94 -11.62
N VAL A 13 -8.85 7.74 -11.01
CA VAL A 13 -9.34 7.48 -9.63
C VAL A 13 -10.02 6.12 -9.54
N LEU A 14 -10.89 5.77 -10.49
CA LEU A 14 -11.58 4.46 -10.51
C LEU A 14 -10.60 3.29 -10.67
N THR A 15 -9.48 3.48 -11.37
CA THR A 15 -8.42 2.44 -11.44
C THR A 15 -7.84 2.17 -10.06
N PHE A 16 -7.53 3.22 -9.29
CA PHE A 16 -7.07 3.06 -7.91
C PHE A 16 -8.14 2.43 -7.01
N VAL A 17 -9.42 2.81 -7.16
CA VAL A 17 -10.53 2.18 -6.42
C VAL A 17 -10.63 0.69 -6.74
N LEU A 18 -10.60 0.30 -8.02
CA LEU A 18 -10.68 -1.10 -8.43
C LEU A 18 -9.47 -1.91 -7.96
N ALA A 19 -8.27 -1.34 -8.01
CA ALA A 19 -7.07 -1.98 -7.50
C ALA A 19 -7.16 -2.21 -5.98
N GLY A 20 -7.57 -1.19 -5.21
CA GLY A 20 -7.81 -1.30 -3.77
C GLY A 20 -8.93 -2.30 -3.43
N LEU A 21 -9.99 -2.34 -4.24
CA LEU A 21 -11.10 -3.29 -4.08
C LEU A 21 -10.62 -4.73 -4.27
N MET A 22 -9.87 -5.02 -5.33
CA MET A 22 -9.39 -6.39 -5.61
C MET A 22 -8.38 -6.85 -4.56
N CYS A 23 -7.42 -6.01 -4.19
CA CYS A 23 -6.42 -6.31 -3.17
C CYS A 23 -7.08 -6.49 -1.80
N GLY A 24 -7.92 -5.54 -1.38
CA GLY A 24 -8.61 -5.60 -0.09
C GLY A 24 -9.57 -6.79 0.02
N SER A 25 -10.23 -7.19 -1.09
CA SER A 25 -11.10 -8.39 -1.08
C SER A 25 -10.32 -9.68 -0.83
N MET A 26 -9.10 -9.82 -1.37
CA MET A 26 -8.21 -10.92 -1.02
C MET A 26 -7.82 -10.85 0.46
N THR A 27 -7.36 -9.68 0.91
CA THR A 27 -6.86 -9.45 2.27
C THR A 27 -7.87 -9.84 3.35
N VAL A 28 -9.12 -9.39 3.23
CA VAL A 28 -10.16 -9.68 4.25
C VAL A 28 -10.62 -11.13 4.26
N ARG A 29 -10.29 -11.92 3.23
CA ARG A 29 -10.62 -13.34 3.13
C ARG A 29 -9.43 -14.28 3.37
N ILE A 30 -8.29 -13.78 3.84
CA ILE A 30 -7.14 -14.61 4.24
C ILE A 30 -7.53 -15.67 5.28
N PRO A 31 -8.32 -15.36 6.34
CA PRO A 31 -8.77 -16.37 7.28
C PRO A 31 -9.57 -17.49 6.61
N ALA A 32 -10.51 -17.15 5.73
CA ALA A 32 -11.31 -18.13 5.00
C ALA A 32 -10.49 -18.95 3.98
N LEU A 33 -9.40 -18.38 3.43
CA LEU A 33 -8.46 -19.12 2.59
C LEU A 33 -7.67 -20.15 3.43
N SER A 34 -7.24 -19.75 4.62
CA SER A 34 -6.56 -20.63 5.57
C SER A 34 -7.44 -21.82 5.93
N ASP A 35 -8.70 -21.57 6.29
CA ASP A 35 -9.67 -22.62 6.64
C ASP A 35 -9.97 -23.56 5.47
N LYS A 36 -10.24 -22.97 4.28
CA LYS A 36 -10.55 -23.73 3.05
C LYS A 36 -9.47 -24.77 2.71
N LEU A 37 -8.21 -24.42 2.94
CA LEU A 37 -7.06 -25.23 2.52
C LEU A 37 -6.32 -25.88 3.69
N GLY A 38 -6.75 -25.64 4.93
CA GLY A 38 -6.11 -26.17 6.15
C GLY A 38 -4.67 -25.68 6.31
N LEU A 39 -4.44 -24.35 6.11
CA LEU A 39 -3.10 -23.77 6.12
C LEU A 39 -2.65 -23.45 7.56
N SER A 40 -1.38 -23.74 7.85
CA SER A 40 -0.69 -23.15 9.00
C SER A 40 -0.33 -21.68 8.73
N GLU A 41 0.02 -20.91 9.78
CA GLU A 41 0.46 -19.52 9.64
C GLU A 41 1.68 -19.40 8.72
N ALA A 42 2.63 -20.36 8.81
CA ALA A 42 3.77 -20.40 7.89
C ALA A 42 3.32 -20.58 6.43
N SER A 43 2.33 -21.43 6.17
CA SER A 43 1.79 -21.66 4.82
C SER A 43 1.07 -20.42 4.28
N VAL A 44 0.34 -19.68 5.13
CA VAL A 44 -0.21 -18.38 4.81
C VAL A 44 0.92 -17.40 4.47
N GLY A 45 1.96 -17.34 5.32
CA GLY A 45 3.14 -16.50 5.08
C GLY A 45 3.83 -16.79 3.74
N VAL A 46 3.98 -18.08 3.36
CA VAL A 46 4.53 -18.49 2.06
C VAL A 46 3.64 -18.04 0.90
N THR A 47 2.31 -18.16 1.04
CA THR A 47 1.35 -17.72 -0.01
C THR A 47 1.48 -16.22 -0.26
N LEU A 48 1.56 -15.43 0.80
CA LEU A 48 1.73 -13.97 0.74
C LEU A 48 3.12 -13.56 0.25
N LEU A 49 4.17 -14.30 0.63
CA LEU A 49 5.52 -14.11 0.08
C LEU A 49 5.51 -14.25 -1.45
N VAL A 50 4.91 -15.32 -1.97
CA VAL A 50 4.89 -15.59 -3.42
C VAL A 50 4.06 -14.53 -4.16
N TRP A 51 2.99 -14.01 -3.54
CA TRP A 51 2.28 -12.83 -4.05
C TRP A 51 3.20 -11.62 -4.16
N GLY A 52 3.91 -11.27 -3.07
CA GLY A 52 4.83 -10.14 -3.04
C GLY A 52 6.02 -10.31 -4.01
N LEU A 53 6.59 -11.52 -4.13
CA LEU A 53 7.64 -11.83 -5.10
C LEU A 53 7.15 -11.66 -6.54
N GLY A 54 5.95 -12.12 -6.86
CA GLY A 54 5.32 -11.93 -8.16
C GLY A 54 5.19 -10.44 -8.51
N ALA A 55 4.72 -9.62 -7.57
CA ALA A 55 4.62 -8.18 -7.73
C ALA A 55 6.01 -7.55 -7.96
N LEU A 56 6.99 -7.88 -7.11
CA LEU A 56 8.34 -7.33 -7.18
C LEU A 56 9.04 -7.66 -8.50
N VAL A 57 8.99 -8.92 -8.95
CA VAL A 57 9.59 -9.37 -10.22
C VAL A 57 8.98 -8.61 -11.39
N THR A 58 7.67 -8.43 -11.39
CA THR A 58 6.99 -7.67 -12.43
C THR A 58 7.39 -6.20 -12.38
N MET A 59 7.38 -5.55 -11.21
CA MET A 59 7.76 -4.15 -11.04
C MET A 59 9.17 -3.86 -11.56
N GLN A 60 10.13 -4.77 -11.37
CA GLN A 60 11.49 -4.61 -11.88
C GLN A 60 11.56 -4.62 -13.41
N SER A 61 10.70 -5.37 -14.08
CA SER A 61 10.63 -5.42 -15.54
C SER A 61 9.86 -4.25 -16.15
N MET A 62 9.01 -3.57 -15.36
CA MET A 62 8.07 -2.57 -15.84
C MET A 62 8.73 -1.37 -16.52
N ARG A 63 9.97 -1.02 -16.16
CA ARG A 63 10.68 0.09 -16.83
C ARG A 63 10.79 -0.14 -18.35
N ALA A 64 11.22 -1.33 -18.76
CA ALA A 64 11.37 -1.67 -20.18
C ALA A 64 10.00 -1.84 -20.87
N VAL A 65 9.06 -2.49 -20.17
CA VAL A 65 7.71 -2.73 -20.68
C VAL A 65 6.95 -1.41 -20.86
N MET A 66 7.03 -0.50 -19.90
CA MET A 66 6.44 0.84 -19.97
C MET A 66 7.01 1.69 -21.11
N ALA A 67 8.35 1.64 -21.30
CA ALA A 67 8.99 2.37 -22.38
C ALA A 67 8.51 1.92 -23.78
N ARG A 68 8.14 0.63 -23.91
CA ARG A 68 7.70 0.05 -25.19
C ARG A 68 6.19 0.19 -25.43
N PHE A 69 5.37 -0.01 -24.41
CA PHE A 69 3.92 -0.15 -24.59
C PHE A 69 3.10 0.97 -23.96
N GLY A 70 3.69 1.77 -23.08
CA GLY A 70 3.02 2.82 -22.30
C GLY A 70 2.09 2.31 -21.20
N SER A 71 1.72 3.19 -20.26
CA SER A 71 0.87 2.85 -19.10
C SER A 71 -0.52 2.42 -19.52
N ARG A 72 -1.09 3.11 -20.52
CA ARG A 72 -2.43 2.84 -21.06
C ARG A 72 -2.57 1.39 -21.55
N SER A 73 -1.62 0.89 -22.33
CA SER A 73 -1.67 -0.47 -22.89
C SER A 73 -1.51 -1.53 -21.84
N ILE A 74 -0.61 -1.27 -20.87
CA ILE A 74 -0.36 -2.19 -19.75
C ILE A 74 -1.60 -2.32 -18.89
N LEU A 75 -2.25 -1.22 -18.48
CA LEU A 75 -3.47 -1.27 -17.66
C LEU A 75 -4.61 -2.00 -18.36
N ARG A 76 -4.74 -1.88 -19.69
CA ARG A 76 -5.75 -2.60 -20.45
C ARG A 76 -5.63 -4.12 -20.38
N VAL A 77 -4.43 -4.62 -20.13
CA VAL A 77 -4.14 -6.05 -20.01
C VAL A 77 -4.03 -6.47 -18.55
N ALA A 78 -3.23 -5.74 -17.76
CA ALA A 78 -2.90 -6.13 -16.41
C ALA A 78 -4.12 -6.06 -15.45
N ALA A 79 -4.98 -5.04 -15.58
CA ALA A 79 -6.12 -4.90 -14.66
C ALA A 79 -7.17 -6.03 -14.85
N PRO A 80 -7.60 -6.42 -16.05
CA PRO A 80 -8.40 -7.63 -16.23
C PRO A 80 -7.70 -8.92 -15.80
N LEU A 81 -6.38 -9.05 -16.03
CA LEU A 81 -5.61 -10.21 -15.55
C LEU A 81 -5.58 -10.28 -14.02
N THR A 82 -5.52 -9.15 -13.33
CA THR A 82 -5.60 -9.11 -11.86
C THR A 82 -6.95 -9.67 -11.38
N ALA A 83 -8.05 -9.26 -11.98
CA ALA A 83 -9.38 -9.80 -11.66
C ALA A 83 -9.46 -11.32 -11.96
N THR A 84 -8.90 -11.76 -13.07
CA THR A 84 -8.85 -13.18 -13.42
C THR A 84 -8.02 -13.98 -12.41
N ALA A 85 -6.84 -13.47 -12.03
CA ALA A 85 -5.97 -14.12 -11.06
C ALA A 85 -6.61 -14.20 -9.66
N LEU A 86 -7.39 -13.18 -9.27
CA LEU A 86 -8.21 -13.22 -8.06
C LEU A 86 -9.22 -14.37 -8.09
N ALA A 87 -9.90 -14.57 -9.22
CA ALA A 87 -10.82 -15.70 -9.40
C ALA A 87 -10.08 -17.05 -9.35
N LEU A 88 -8.91 -17.16 -9.97
CA LEU A 88 -8.09 -18.39 -9.89
C LEU A 88 -7.68 -18.72 -8.47
N LEU A 89 -7.28 -17.72 -7.67
CA LEU A 89 -6.97 -17.90 -6.25
C LEU A 89 -8.21 -18.38 -5.48
N ALA A 90 -9.38 -17.78 -5.76
CA ALA A 90 -10.63 -18.15 -5.11
C ALA A 90 -11.04 -19.60 -5.35
N VAL A 91 -10.77 -20.16 -6.55
CA VAL A 91 -11.14 -21.53 -6.90
C VAL A 91 -10.04 -22.54 -6.64
N ALA A 92 -8.85 -22.14 -6.22
CA ALA A 92 -7.73 -23.04 -5.96
C ALA A 92 -8.12 -24.16 -4.99
N PRO A 93 -7.95 -25.44 -5.38
CA PRO A 93 -8.38 -26.58 -4.56
C PRO A 93 -7.29 -27.11 -3.61
N SER A 94 -6.08 -26.57 -3.70
CA SER A 94 -4.94 -27.04 -2.92
C SER A 94 -3.94 -25.94 -2.66
N PHE A 95 -3.11 -26.11 -1.62
CA PHE A 95 -2.07 -25.14 -1.25
C PHE A 95 -1.09 -24.83 -2.40
N PRO A 96 -0.51 -25.80 -3.15
CA PRO A 96 0.39 -25.48 -4.25
C PRO A 96 -0.27 -24.63 -5.35
N LEU A 97 -1.54 -24.91 -5.68
CA LEU A 97 -2.27 -24.14 -6.68
C LEU A 97 -2.67 -22.74 -6.16
N ALA A 98 -2.96 -22.60 -4.88
CA ALA A 98 -3.17 -21.29 -4.25
C ALA A 98 -1.88 -20.45 -4.28
N VAL A 99 -0.72 -21.05 -4.02
CA VAL A 99 0.59 -20.38 -4.11
C VAL A 99 0.87 -19.89 -5.53
N VAL A 100 0.63 -20.74 -6.55
CA VAL A 100 0.77 -20.34 -7.97
C VAL A 100 -0.20 -19.22 -8.33
N ALA A 101 -1.48 -19.34 -7.95
CA ALA A 101 -2.49 -18.32 -8.23
C ALA A 101 -2.18 -17.00 -7.52
N SER A 102 -1.66 -17.05 -6.29
CA SER A 102 -1.20 -15.90 -5.53
C SER A 102 -0.03 -15.19 -6.23
N GLY A 103 0.94 -15.94 -6.75
CA GLY A 103 2.03 -15.41 -7.55
C GLY A 103 1.54 -14.72 -8.83
N LEU A 104 0.61 -15.34 -9.56
CA LEU A 104 -0.01 -14.75 -10.75
C LEU A 104 -0.77 -13.45 -10.41
N PHE A 105 -1.52 -13.47 -9.30
CA PHE A 105 -2.19 -12.27 -8.81
C PHE A 105 -1.19 -11.17 -8.49
N GLY A 106 -0.09 -11.50 -7.80
CA GLY A 106 1.00 -10.58 -7.51
C GLY A 106 1.64 -9.99 -8.76
N MET A 107 1.94 -10.83 -9.76
CA MET A 107 2.52 -10.37 -11.03
C MET A 107 1.60 -9.38 -11.77
N ALA A 108 0.32 -9.73 -11.91
CA ALA A 108 -0.66 -8.87 -12.57
C ALA A 108 -0.86 -7.56 -11.79
N PHE A 109 -0.96 -7.67 -10.46
CA PHE A 109 -1.13 -6.53 -9.57
C PHE A 109 0.08 -5.59 -9.58
N GLY A 110 1.31 -6.11 -9.56
CA GLY A 110 2.53 -5.31 -9.68
C GLY A 110 2.60 -4.50 -10.98
N ALA A 111 2.10 -5.08 -12.09
CA ALA A 111 1.98 -4.34 -13.34
C ALA A 111 0.92 -3.22 -13.25
N VAL A 112 -0.22 -3.50 -12.61
CA VAL A 112 -1.27 -2.49 -12.36
C VAL A 112 -0.73 -1.35 -11.51
N ASP A 113 -0.04 -1.67 -10.41
CA ASP A 113 0.45 -0.65 -9.47
C ASP A 113 1.40 0.35 -10.16
N VAL A 114 2.40 -0.15 -10.89
CA VAL A 114 3.31 0.73 -11.63
C VAL A 114 2.58 1.53 -12.71
N ALA A 115 1.72 0.88 -13.48
CA ALA A 115 1.06 1.52 -14.61
C ALA A 115 -0.05 2.50 -14.20
N MET A 116 -0.79 2.26 -13.09
CA MET A 116 -1.79 3.20 -12.60
C MET A 116 -1.16 4.47 -12.04
N ASN A 117 -0.02 4.35 -11.35
CA ASN A 117 0.74 5.50 -10.89
C ASN A 117 1.29 6.34 -12.06
N ALA A 118 1.80 5.68 -13.11
CA ALA A 118 2.25 6.36 -14.32
C ALA A 118 1.09 7.06 -15.05
N GLN A 119 -0.06 6.38 -15.21
CA GLN A 119 -1.27 6.99 -15.81
C GLN A 119 -1.78 8.15 -14.97
N GLY A 120 -1.74 8.05 -13.65
CA GLY A 120 -2.05 9.13 -12.73
C GLY A 120 -1.16 10.35 -12.96
N SER A 121 0.15 10.16 -13.13
CA SER A 121 1.10 11.21 -13.49
C SER A 121 0.81 11.85 -14.85
N VAL A 122 0.38 11.07 -15.85
CA VAL A 122 -0.01 11.62 -17.16
C VAL A 122 -1.22 12.54 -17.00
N VAL A 123 -2.24 12.08 -16.26
CA VAL A 123 -3.45 12.90 -15.99
C VAL A 123 -3.12 14.15 -15.17
N GLU A 124 -2.27 14.03 -14.13
CA GLU A 124 -1.86 15.15 -13.28
C GLU A 124 -1.16 16.24 -14.10
N ARG A 125 -0.21 15.87 -14.96
CA ARG A 125 0.46 16.80 -15.88
C ARG A 125 -0.52 17.47 -16.85
N ALA A 126 -1.46 16.72 -17.42
CA ALA A 126 -2.48 17.25 -18.31
C ALA A 126 -3.45 18.22 -17.61
N TYR A 127 -3.67 18.05 -16.31
CA TYR A 127 -4.49 18.91 -15.47
C TYR A 127 -3.77 20.17 -15.00
N GLY A 128 -2.43 20.18 -14.94
CA GLY A 128 -1.61 21.28 -14.44
C GLY A 128 -1.73 21.51 -12.93
N ARG A 129 -2.18 20.52 -12.16
CA ARG A 129 -2.28 20.61 -10.68
C ARG A 129 -2.14 19.23 -10.04
N PRO A 130 -1.68 19.15 -8.77
CA PRO A 130 -1.55 17.90 -8.03
C PRO A 130 -2.89 17.15 -7.89
N LEU A 131 -2.92 15.86 -8.27
CA LEU A 131 -4.09 14.98 -8.21
C LEU A 131 -3.77 13.62 -7.57
N MET A 132 -2.50 13.28 -7.43
CA MET A 132 -2.05 11.95 -7.03
C MET A 132 -2.60 11.55 -5.65
N ASN A 133 -2.63 12.47 -4.67
CA ASN A 133 -3.20 12.20 -3.36
C ASN A 133 -4.69 11.81 -3.44
N GLY A 134 -5.46 12.44 -4.34
CA GLY A 134 -6.85 12.07 -4.58
C GLY A 134 -7.02 10.70 -5.22
N MET A 135 -6.07 10.27 -6.05
CA MET A 135 -6.05 8.93 -6.64
C MET A 135 -5.74 7.87 -5.57
N HIS A 136 -4.75 8.11 -4.71
CA HIS A 136 -4.45 7.23 -3.58
C HIS A 136 -5.58 7.20 -2.54
N ALA A 137 -6.32 8.29 -2.33
CA ALA A 137 -7.56 8.26 -1.55
C ALA A 137 -8.60 7.34 -2.19
N GLY A 138 -8.65 7.26 -3.54
CA GLY A 138 -9.45 6.27 -4.26
C GLY A 138 -9.06 4.83 -3.92
N TRP A 139 -7.75 4.54 -3.80
CA TRP A 139 -7.28 3.24 -3.31
C TRP A 139 -7.85 2.90 -1.92
N CYS A 140 -7.69 3.81 -0.94
CA CYS A 140 -8.22 3.59 0.40
C CYS A 140 -9.73 3.38 0.38
N ALA A 141 -10.48 4.14 -0.43
CA ALA A 141 -11.92 3.95 -0.60
C ALA A 141 -12.26 2.55 -1.15
N GLY A 142 -11.48 2.07 -2.13
CA GLY A 142 -11.60 0.72 -2.67
C GLY A 142 -11.32 -0.36 -1.62
N ALA A 143 -10.26 -0.21 -0.84
CA ALA A 143 -9.87 -1.13 0.22
C ALA A 143 -10.90 -1.17 1.37
N ILE A 144 -11.40 -0.01 1.79
CA ILE A 144 -12.50 0.10 2.77
C ILE A 144 -13.76 -0.58 2.22
N GLY A 145 -14.11 -0.27 0.97
CA GLY A 145 -15.25 -0.90 0.28
C GLY A 145 -15.13 -2.42 0.22
N ALA A 146 -13.94 -2.93 -0.07
CA ALA A 146 -13.64 -4.37 -0.07
C ALA A 146 -13.88 -5.01 1.31
N GLY A 147 -13.41 -4.35 2.37
CA GLY A 147 -13.62 -4.81 3.74
C GLY A 147 -15.10 -4.87 4.12
N LEU A 148 -15.85 -3.82 3.80
CA LEU A 148 -17.29 -3.77 4.08
C LEU A 148 -18.07 -4.82 3.26
N LEU A 149 -17.74 -4.98 1.97
CA LEU A 149 -18.34 -6.02 1.12
C LEU A 149 -17.96 -7.41 1.60
N GLY A 150 -16.71 -7.62 2.03
CA GLY A 150 -16.27 -8.88 2.63
C GLY A 150 -17.03 -9.23 3.90
N THR A 151 -17.19 -8.26 4.80
CA THR A 151 -18.00 -8.42 6.02
C THR A 151 -19.45 -8.76 5.69
N ALA A 152 -20.07 -8.06 4.74
CA ALA A 152 -21.43 -8.33 4.31
C ALA A 152 -21.57 -9.72 3.66
N ALA A 153 -20.61 -10.13 2.83
CA ALA A 153 -20.58 -11.45 2.21
C ALA A 153 -20.47 -12.58 3.25
N ILE A 154 -19.63 -12.39 4.28
CA ILE A 154 -19.51 -13.32 5.40
C ILE A 154 -20.82 -13.41 6.19
N ALA A 155 -21.41 -12.27 6.53
CA ALA A 155 -22.69 -12.21 7.25
C ALA A 155 -23.83 -12.87 6.45
N ALA A 156 -23.78 -12.82 5.11
CA ALA A 156 -24.71 -13.51 4.21
C ALA A 156 -24.38 -15.00 4.01
N GLY A 157 -23.35 -15.55 4.67
CA GLY A 157 -22.94 -16.95 4.54
C GLY A 157 -22.26 -17.30 3.20
N LEU A 158 -21.75 -16.31 2.45
CA LEU A 158 -21.08 -16.57 1.19
C LEU A 158 -19.68 -17.17 1.41
N SER A 159 -19.40 -18.27 0.70
CA SER A 159 -18.08 -18.86 0.72
C SER A 159 -17.02 -17.89 0.18
N ILE A 160 -15.75 -18.09 0.54
CA ILE A 160 -14.64 -17.32 -0.06
C ILE A 160 -14.66 -17.40 -1.58
N THR A 161 -14.89 -18.59 -2.12
CA THR A 161 -14.96 -18.81 -3.57
C THR A 161 -16.05 -17.96 -4.22
N THR A 162 -17.26 -18.02 -3.69
CA THR A 162 -18.38 -17.22 -4.22
C THR A 162 -18.09 -15.73 -4.14
N HIS A 163 -17.63 -15.25 -2.98
CA HIS A 163 -17.35 -13.82 -2.79
C HIS A 163 -16.28 -13.30 -3.76
N LEU A 164 -15.11 -13.94 -3.81
CA LEU A 164 -14.00 -13.45 -4.65
C LEU A 164 -14.28 -13.63 -6.16
N VAL A 165 -15.01 -14.68 -6.56
CA VAL A 165 -15.45 -14.85 -7.95
C VAL A 165 -16.45 -13.74 -8.33
N LEU A 166 -17.40 -13.39 -7.48
CA LEU A 166 -18.31 -12.26 -7.72
C LEU A 166 -17.57 -10.95 -7.86
N VAL A 167 -16.59 -10.68 -6.96
CA VAL A 167 -15.74 -9.48 -7.07
C VAL A 167 -14.99 -9.48 -8.40
N ALA A 168 -14.39 -10.60 -8.81
CA ALA A 168 -13.66 -10.71 -10.07
C ALA A 168 -14.59 -10.50 -11.29
N LEU A 169 -15.77 -11.10 -11.29
CA LEU A 169 -16.77 -10.96 -12.37
C LEU A 169 -17.28 -9.53 -12.51
N LEU A 170 -17.36 -8.77 -11.42
CA LEU A 170 -17.73 -7.35 -11.46
C LEU A 170 -16.54 -6.45 -11.81
N ALA A 171 -15.35 -6.76 -11.30
CA ALA A 171 -14.14 -5.99 -11.55
C ALA A 171 -13.67 -6.12 -13.03
N LEU A 172 -13.81 -7.30 -13.63
CA LEU A 172 -13.35 -7.56 -15.00
C LEU A 172 -14.01 -6.61 -16.03
N PRO A 173 -15.33 -6.51 -16.17
CA PRO A 173 -15.94 -5.54 -17.08
C PRO A 173 -15.68 -4.09 -16.64
N ALA A 174 -15.61 -3.82 -15.34
CA ALA A 174 -15.32 -2.48 -14.82
C ALA A 174 -13.92 -2.01 -15.25
N THR A 175 -12.89 -2.86 -15.13
CA THR A 175 -11.52 -2.53 -15.59
C THR A 175 -11.46 -2.28 -17.09
N VAL A 176 -12.19 -3.09 -17.90
CA VAL A 176 -12.28 -2.89 -19.35
C VAL A 176 -12.97 -1.56 -19.69
N LEU A 177 -14.07 -1.22 -19.01
CA LEU A 177 -14.78 0.04 -19.22
C LEU A 177 -13.91 1.25 -18.82
N VAL A 178 -13.27 1.21 -17.66
CA VAL A 178 -12.37 2.26 -17.17
C VAL A 178 -11.19 2.43 -18.12
N SER A 179 -10.68 1.38 -18.73
CA SER A 179 -9.57 1.44 -19.67
C SER A 179 -9.82 2.34 -20.91
N ARG A 180 -11.08 2.62 -21.22
CA ARG A 180 -11.46 3.53 -22.33
C ARG A 180 -11.19 4.99 -22.01
N THR A 181 -10.99 5.33 -20.74
CA THR A 181 -10.79 6.71 -20.26
C THR A 181 -9.31 7.11 -20.18
N TYR A 182 -8.39 6.16 -20.33
CA TYR A 182 -6.96 6.42 -20.18
C TYR A 182 -6.41 7.32 -21.29
N LEU A 183 -5.61 8.31 -20.89
CA LEU A 183 -4.89 9.15 -21.82
C LEU A 183 -3.74 8.38 -22.50
N PRO A 184 -3.41 8.70 -23.74
CA PRO A 184 -2.18 8.19 -24.35
C PRO A 184 -0.96 8.72 -23.58
N ASP A 185 0.03 7.85 -23.39
CA ASP A 185 1.30 8.27 -22.81
C ASP A 185 1.96 9.28 -23.74
N PRO A 186 2.61 10.33 -23.22
CA PRO A 186 3.43 11.18 -24.06
C PRO A 186 4.45 10.30 -24.79
N THR A 187 4.56 10.46 -26.10
CA THR A 187 5.61 9.81 -26.89
C THR A 187 6.92 10.10 -26.20
N ALA A 188 7.61 9.06 -25.74
CA ALA A 188 8.96 9.23 -25.20
C ALA A 188 9.77 9.91 -26.30
N ALA A 189 10.12 11.19 -26.08
CA ALA A 189 11.14 11.82 -26.87
C ALA A 189 12.33 10.85 -26.82
N SER A 190 12.79 10.37 -27.96
CA SER A 190 13.83 9.36 -28.15
C SER A 190 15.13 9.82 -27.49
N GLY A 191 15.26 9.58 -26.23
CA GLY A 191 16.37 9.95 -25.39
C GLY A 191 16.16 9.28 -24.04
N ALA A 192 16.34 7.94 -24.00
CA ALA A 192 16.66 7.31 -22.74
C ALA A 192 17.90 8.03 -22.20
N ALA A 193 17.72 8.88 -21.18
CA ALA A 193 18.86 9.49 -20.52
C ALA A 193 19.84 8.36 -20.17
N PRO A 194 21.13 8.48 -20.50
CA PRO A 194 22.12 7.47 -20.17
C PRO A 194 21.96 7.10 -18.70
N ALA A 195 22.00 5.81 -18.39
CA ALA A 195 21.95 5.37 -17.00
C ALA A 195 23.06 6.14 -16.26
N ALA A 196 22.64 7.02 -15.34
CA ALA A 196 23.59 7.78 -14.55
C ALA A 196 24.58 6.80 -13.88
N PRO A 197 25.87 7.10 -13.84
CA PRO A 197 26.84 6.21 -13.22
C PRO A 197 26.37 5.90 -11.80
N ARG A 198 26.50 4.62 -11.39
CA ARG A 198 26.12 4.15 -10.04
C ARG A 198 26.96 4.87 -8.99
N ARG A 199 26.56 6.10 -8.64
CA ARG A 199 27.12 6.81 -7.49
C ARG A 199 26.63 6.12 -6.21
N ARG A 200 27.52 5.97 -5.23
CA ARG A 200 27.11 5.50 -3.89
C ARG A 200 26.11 6.49 -3.33
N MET A 201 24.95 5.99 -2.92
CA MET A 201 23.91 6.80 -2.30
C MET A 201 24.40 7.36 -0.96
N PRO A 202 24.03 8.60 -0.59
CA PRO A 202 24.31 9.13 0.73
C PRO A 202 23.77 8.20 1.84
N PRO A 203 24.46 8.06 2.99
CA PRO A 203 23.99 7.22 4.10
C PRO A 203 22.57 7.53 4.57
N MET A 204 22.14 8.78 4.41
CA MET A 204 20.78 9.22 4.71
C MET A 204 19.71 8.43 3.94
N ILE A 205 19.97 8.05 2.68
CA ILE A 205 19.02 7.25 1.87
C ILE A 205 18.79 5.88 2.50
N TYR A 206 19.83 5.26 3.05
CA TYR A 206 19.71 3.95 3.72
C TYR A 206 18.97 4.08 5.06
N LEU A 207 19.17 5.16 5.82
CA LEU A 207 18.40 5.42 7.05
C LEU A 207 16.90 5.59 6.72
N LEU A 208 16.59 6.36 5.69
CA LEU A 208 15.21 6.53 5.21
C LEU A 208 14.64 5.21 4.67
N GLY A 209 15.49 4.40 4.01
CA GLY A 209 15.13 3.05 3.56
C GLY A 209 14.79 2.11 4.71
N VAL A 210 15.53 2.15 5.83
CA VAL A 210 15.20 1.38 7.04
C VAL A 210 13.85 1.84 7.62
N ILE A 211 13.59 3.15 7.67
CA ILE A 211 12.30 3.68 8.13
C ILE A 211 11.16 3.19 7.20
N ALA A 212 11.36 3.26 5.88
CA ALA A 212 10.39 2.79 4.92
C ALA A 212 10.15 1.27 5.04
N PHE A 213 11.22 0.48 5.21
CA PHE A 213 11.14 -0.97 5.48
C PHE A 213 10.25 -1.26 6.69
N CYS A 214 10.51 -0.58 7.82
CA CYS A 214 9.72 -0.77 9.04
C CYS A 214 8.26 -0.40 8.84
N ALA A 215 7.99 0.75 8.18
CA ALA A 215 6.62 1.23 7.97
C ALA A 215 5.82 0.28 7.06
N PHE A 216 6.37 -0.14 5.92
CA PHE A 216 5.72 -1.07 5.02
C PHE A 216 5.53 -2.46 5.65
N MET A 217 6.48 -2.91 6.49
CA MET A 217 6.31 -4.17 7.22
C MET A 217 5.19 -4.07 8.27
N VAL A 218 5.02 -2.94 8.95
CA VAL A 218 3.88 -2.69 9.87
C VAL A 218 2.56 -2.66 9.09
N GLU A 219 2.51 -1.95 7.96
CA GLU A 219 1.32 -1.89 7.09
C GLU A 219 0.93 -3.32 6.63
N GLY A 220 1.90 -4.10 6.13
CA GLY A 220 1.69 -5.50 5.74
C GLY A 220 1.27 -6.39 6.89
N THR A 221 1.83 -6.19 8.09
CA THR A 221 1.44 -6.93 9.30
C THR A 221 -0.05 -6.80 9.57
N VAL A 222 -0.59 -5.59 9.49
CA VAL A 222 -2.03 -5.39 9.68
C VAL A 222 -2.80 -5.96 8.49
N ALA A 223 -2.41 -5.62 7.25
CA ALA A 223 -3.13 -6.07 6.07
C ALA A 223 -3.30 -7.59 6.03
N ASP A 224 -2.24 -8.34 6.30
CA ASP A 224 -2.20 -9.78 6.08
C ASP A 224 -2.65 -10.61 7.29
N TRP A 225 -2.45 -10.12 8.51
CA TRP A 225 -2.59 -10.91 9.73
C TRP A 225 -3.70 -10.47 10.67
N ASN A 226 -4.27 -9.26 10.50
CA ASN A 226 -5.29 -8.77 11.43
C ASN A 226 -6.53 -9.67 11.49
N GLY A 227 -6.98 -10.19 10.35
CA GLY A 227 -8.16 -11.06 10.28
C GLY A 227 -7.95 -12.37 11.03
N LEU A 228 -6.80 -13.03 10.83
CA LEU A 228 -6.41 -14.23 11.58
C LEU A 228 -6.28 -13.93 13.08
N TYR A 229 -5.62 -12.82 13.43
CA TYR A 229 -5.44 -12.42 14.82
C TYR A 229 -6.77 -12.18 15.54
N LEU A 230 -7.69 -11.43 14.94
CA LEU A 230 -9.00 -11.15 15.53
C LEU A 230 -9.82 -12.41 15.70
N ARG A 231 -9.79 -13.32 14.71
CA ARG A 231 -10.53 -14.58 14.74
C ARG A 231 -9.89 -15.60 15.69
N ASP A 232 -8.63 -15.93 15.50
CA ASP A 232 -8.00 -17.09 16.12
C ASP A 232 -7.43 -16.80 17.51
N ALA A 233 -6.89 -15.58 17.73
CA ALA A 233 -6.34 -15.21 19.02
C ALA A 233 -7.34 -14.50 19.95
N LEU A 234 -8.38 -13.86 19.40
CA LEU A 234 -9.37 -13.10 20.17
C LEU A 234 -10.80 -13.70 20.08
N GLY A 235 -10.99 -14.78 19.31
CA GLY A 235 -12.27 -15.48 19.20
C GLY A 235 -13.39 -14.65 18.52
N ALA A 236 -13.02 -13.67 17.69
CA ALA A 236 -14.02 -12.85 17.02
C ALA A 236 -14.74 -13.64 15.92
N PRO A 237 -16.06 -13.43 15.73
CA PRO A 237 -16.73 -13.92 14.53
C PRO A 237 -16.03 -13.44 13.26
N GLU A 238 -16.01 -14.26 12.20
CA GLU A 238 -15.30 -13.94 10.95
C GLU A 238 -15.70 -12.57 10.38
N ALA A 239 -17.01 -12.23 10.43
CA ALA A 239 -17.52 -10.94 9.98
C ALA A 239 -16.93 -9.75 10.78
N VAL A 240 -16.67 -9.93 12.08
CA VAL A 240 -16.03 -8.90 12.93
C VAL A 240 -14.54 -8.84 12.62
N ALA A 241 -13.89 -9.98 12.44
CA ALA A 241 -12.48 -10.06 12.08
C ALA A 241 -12.18 -9.36 10.74
N ALA A 242 -13.08 -9.48 9.77
CA ALA A 242 -12.99 -8.82 8.47
C ALA A 242 -13.02 -7.28 8.56
N LEU A 243 -13.48 -6.68 9.66
CA LEU A 243 -13.47 -5.23 9.88
C LEU A 243 -12.09 -4.68 10.24
N GLY A 244 -11.12 -5.52 10.63
CA GLY A 244 -9.80 -5.07 11.05
C GLY A 244 -9.08 -4.25 9.97
N TYR A 245 -9.04 -4.75 8.74
CA TYR A 245 -8.37 -4.07 7.64
C TYR A 245 -9.05 -2.75 7.23
N PRO A 246 -10.37 -2.66 6.97
CA PRO A 246 -11.00 -1.38 6.63
C PRO A 246 -10.94 -0.34 7.74
N ILE A 247 -10.95 -0.75 9.02
CA ILE A 247 -10.76 0.17 10.16
C ILE A 247 -9.33 0.73 10.16
N PHE A 248 -8.33 -0.11 9.92
CA PHE A 248 -6.94 0.33 9.77
C PHE A 248 -6.80 1.31 8.58
N GLU A 249 -7.38 1.00 7.42
CA GLU A 249 -7.35 1.88 6.24
C GLU A 249 -8.07 3.21 6.48
N ALA A 250 -9.14 3.23 7.27
CA ALA A 250 -9.79 4.47 7.69
C ALA A 250 -8.85 5.33 8.55
N GLY A 251 -8.08 4.70 9.46
CA GLY A 251 -7.02 5.36 10.21
C GLY A 251 -5.90 5.90 9.32
N MET A 252 -5.46 5.09 8.33
CA MET A 252 -4.48 5.50 7.33
C MET A 252 -4.94 6.75 6.56
N LEU A 253 -6.18 6.75 6.09
CA LEU A 253 -6.77 7.89 5.39
C LEU A 253 -6.79 9.15 6.27
N ALA A 254 -7.26 9.02 7.50
CA ALA A 254 -7.30 10.14 8.47
C ALA A 254 -5.90 10.69 8.76
N GLY A 255 -4.92 9.81 8.99
CA GLY A 255 -3.53 10.18 9.22
C GLY A 255 -2.90 10.91 8.01
N ARG A 256 -3.15 10.44 6.79
CA ARG A 256 -2.69 11.10 5.56
C ARG A 256 -3.29 12.49 5.36
N LEU A 257 -4.57 12.66 5.62
CA LEU A 257 -5.25 13.96 5.52
C LEU A 257 -4.74 14.99 6.56
N ALA A 258 -4.34 14.54 7.74
CA ALA A 258 -3.78 15.39 8.79
C ALA A 258 -2.27 15.63 8.63
N GLY A 259 -1.58 14.75 7.89
CA GLY A 259 -0.12 14.62 7.88
C GLY A 259 0.64 15.89 7.54
N ASP A 260 0.21 16.62 6.49
CA ASP A 260 0.90 17.85 6.06
C ASP A 260 0.85 18.94 7.15
N ARG A 261 -0.29 19.07 7.86
CA ARG A 261 -0.43 20.03 8.96
C ARG A 261 0.47 19.67 10.14
N VAL A 262 0.54 18.38 10.48
CA VAL A 262 1.40 17.88 11.57
C VAL A 262 2.87 18.05 11.21
N ARG A 263 3.28 17.71 9.96
CA ARG A 263 4.65 17.92 9.45
C ARG A 263 5.04 19.40 9.51
N ALA A 264 4.18 20.30 9.11
CA ALA A 264 4.44 21.74 9.14
C ALA A 264 4.67 22.27 10.57
N ARG A 265 3.98 21.70 11.57
CA ARG A 265 4.07 22.14 12.97
C ARG A 265 5.27 21.52 13.72
N PHE A 266 5.53 20.23 13.52
CA PHE A 266 6.51 19.47 14.32
C PHE A 266 7.79 19.12 13.56
N GLY A 267 7.83 19.39 12.26
CA GLY A 267 8.92 19.01 11.35
C GLY A 267 8.96 17.49 11.08
N ALA A 268 9.66 17.11 10.01
CA ALA A 268 9.71 15.71 9.55
C ALA A 268 10.31 14.76 10.60
N ARG A 269 11.45 15.15 11.24
CA ARG A 269 12.11 14.33 12.27
C ARG A 269 11.21 14.09 13.48
N GLY A 270 10.60 15.17 14.02
CA GLY A 270 9.71 15.06 15.19
C GLY A 270 8.49 14.22 14.89
N MET A 271 7.89 14.41 13.73
CA MET A 271 6.74 13.65 13.28
C MET A 271 7.06 12.16 13.08
N MET A 272 8.18 11.80 12.42
CA MET A 272 8.58 10.40 12.27
C MET A 272 8.86 9.71 13.62
N ALA A 273 9.54 10.40 14.54
CA ALA A 273 9.79 9.86 15.87
C ALA A 273 8.49 9.64 16.66
N ALA A 274 7.58 10.60 16.62
CA ALA A 274 6.26 10.49 17.24
C ALA A 274 5.41 9.38 16.61
N SER A 275 5.41 9.28 15.27
CA SER A 275 4.73 8.20 14.54
C SER A 275 5.26 6.83 14.93
N GLY A 276 6.59 6.65 15.00
CA GLY A 276 7.19 5.38 15.44
C GLY A 276 6.79 5.00 16.87
N LEU A 277 6.85 5.94 17.82
CA LEU A 277 6.43 5.70 19.21
C LEU A 277 4.92 5.41 19.30
N ALA A 278 4.09 6.17 18.57
CA ALA A 278 2.66 5.94 18.53
C ALA A 278 2.34 4.58 17.93
N THR A 279 3.02 4.18 16.83
CA THR A 279 2.88 2.84 16.25
C THR A 279 3.24 1.75 17.25
N ALA A 280 4.38 1.87 17.95
CA ALA A 280 4.78 0.90 18.97
C ALA A 280 3.76 0.80 20.11
N ALA A 281 3.28 1.94 20.61
CA ALA A 281 2.32 1.99 21.71
C ALA A 281 0.97 1.41 21.30
N THR A 282 0.42 1.84 20.14
CA THR A 282 -0.89 1.37 19.67
C THR A 282 -0.85 -0.10 19.27
N PHE A 283 0.24 -0.56 18.64
CA PHE A 283 0.42 -1.99 18.34
C PHE A 283 0.62 -2.83 19.61
N GLY A 284 1.28 -2.27 20.64
CA GLY A 284 1.34 -2.87 21.97
C GLY A 284 -0.05 -3.11 22.54
N VAL A 285 -0.97 -2.15 22.38
CA VAL A 285 -2.39 -2.34 22.75
C VAL A 285 -3.05 -3.44 21.91
N VAL A 286 -2.78 -3.49 20.60
CA VAL A 286 -3.34 -4.57 19.74
C VAL A 286 -2.97 -5.94 20.27
N ILE A 287 -1.67 -6.21 20.49
CA ILE A 287 -1.21 -7.56 20.88
C ILE A 287 -1.57 -7.95 22.31
N THR A 288 -1.84 -6.98 23.19
CA THR A 288 -2.28 -7.20 24.58
C THR A 288 -3.80 -7.07 24.74
N ALA A 289 -4.54 -6.81 23.66
CA ALA A 289 -5.97 -6.60 23.71
C ALA A 289 -6.70 -7.81 24.34
N PRO A 290 -7.61 -7.56 25.32
CA PRO A 290 -8.41 -8.63 25.93
C PRO A 290 -9.59 -9.04 25.06
N SER A 291 -9.95 -8.26 24.04
CA SER A 291 -11.11 -8.50 23.18
C SER A 291 -10.97 -7.85 21.80
N ALA A 292 -11.70 -8.36 20.83
CA ALA A 292 -11.70 -7.85 19.46
C ALA A 292 -12.08 -6.35 19.34
N PRO A 293 -13.08 -5.80 20.04
CA PRO A 293 -13.40 -4.37 19.98
C PRO A 293 -12.21 -3.48 20.39
N VAL A 294 -11.46 -3.88 21.41
CA VAL A 294 -10.26 -3.13 21.86
C VAL A 294 -9.18 -3.19 20.79
N ALA A 295 -8.93 -4.36 20.20
CA ALA A 295 -7.97 -4.52 19.11
C ALA A 295 -8.36 -3.70 17.87
N LEU A 296 -9.64 -3.72 17.47
CA LEU A 296 -10.17 -2.93 16.36
C LEU A 296 -9.99 -1.43 16.57
N ALA A 297 -10.32 -0.93 17.77
CA ALA A 297 -10.09 0.47 18.11
C ALA A 297 -8.60 0.82 18.04
N ALA A 298 -7.73 -0.04 18.57
CA ALA A 298 -6.28 0.17 18.50
C ALA A 298 -5.75 0.14 17.05
N MET A 299 -6.28 -0.73 16.18
CA MET A 299 -5.91 -0.78 14.75
C MET A 299 -6.21 0.51 14.00
N LEU A 300 -7.30 1.21 14.32
CA LEU A 300 -7.57 2.55 13.80
C LEU A 300 -6.40 3.50 14.11
N PHE A 301 -5.93 3.50 15.36
CA PHE A 301 -4.83 4.36 15.77
C PHE A 301 -3.47 3.92 15.23
N VAL A 302 -3.25 2.61 15.00
CA VAL A 302 -2.08 2.12 14.26
C VAL A 302 -2.08 2.73 12.85
N GLY A 303 -3.22 2.70 12.16
CA GLY A 303 -3.37 3.32 10.85
C GLY A 303 -3.01 4.81 10.86
N VAL A 304 -3.57 5.58 11.80
CA VAL A 304 -3.23 7.02 11.96
C VAL A 304 -1.72 7.21 12.21
N ALA A 305 -1.12 6.40 13.06
CA ALA A 305 0.27 6.53 13.48
C ALA A 305 1.26 6.27 12.33
N VAL A 306 1.04 5.23 11.51
CA VAL A 306 1.97 4.82 10.47
C VAL A 306 1.75 5.53 9.13
N ALA A 307 0.57 6.10 8.91
CA ALA A 307 0.06 6.61 7.63
C ALA A 307 1.03 7.50 6.83
N THR A 308 1.82 8.31 7.52
CA THR A 308 2.69 9.33 6.89
C THR A 308 4.15 8.93 6.86
N VAL A 309 4.53 7.83 7.47
CA VAL A 309 5.94 7.42 7.62
C VAL A 309 6.56 7.10 6.27
N SER A 310 5.91 6.21 5.48
CA SER A 310 6.39 5.80 4.15
C SER A 310 6.45 6.97 3.16
N PRO A 311 5.39 7.77 2.95
CA PRO A 311 5.45 8.88 2.00
C PRO A 311 6.43 9.96 2.42
N MET A 312 6.61 10.19 3.72
CA MET A 312 7.58 11.15 4.22
C MET A 312 9.02 10.67 4.03
N ALA A 313 9.29 9.36 4.22
CA ALA A 313 10.61 8.79 3.94
C ALA A 313 10.98 8.96 2.46
N MET A 314 10.04 8.73 1.54
CA MET A 314 10.22 8.96 0.10
C MET A 314 10.49 10.43 -0.22
N SER A 315 9.71 11.35 0.35
CA SER A 315 9.87 12.80 0.17
C SER A 315 11.26 13.26 0.61
N LEU A 316 11.68 12.88 1.81
CA LEU A 316 13.00 13.23 2.35
C LEU A 316 14.15 12.60 1.56
N ALA A 317 13.95 11.41 1.00
CA ALA A 317 14.95 10.79 0.13
C ALA A 317 15.16 11.60 -1.15
N GLY A 318 14.08 12.13 -1.74
CA GLY A 318 14.14 13.03 -2.88
C GLY A 318 14.83 14.37 -2.57
N GLU A 319 14.64 14.88 -1.35
CA GLU A 319 15.25 16.14 -0.90
C GLU A 319 16.75 15.99 -0.50
N ALA A 320 17.20 14.77 -0.20
CA ALA A 320 18.54 14.50 0.33
C ALA A 320 19.67 14.42 -0.72
N THR A 321 19.37 14.55 -2.02
CA THR A 321 20.34 14.38 -3.11
C THR A 321 19.92 15.13 -4.37
N ASP A 322 20.91 15.52 -5.17
CA ASP A 322 20.70 16.14 -6.49
C ASP A 322 20.11 15.17 -7.54
N THR A 323 20.00 13.89 -7.21
CA THR A 323 19.39 12.85 -8.07
C THR A 323 18.18 12.22 -7.37
N PRO A 324 17.02 12.92 -7.29
CA PRO A 324 15.86 12.48 -6.51
C PRO A 324 15.31 11.11 -6.92
N GLY A 325 15.21 10.86 -8.23
CA GLY A 325 14.62 9.63 -8.75
C GLY A 325 15.27 8.35 -8.23
N PRO A 326 16.60 8.17 -8.38
CA PRO A 326 17.32 7.01 -7.83
C PRO A 326 17.21 6.89 -6.30
N ALA A 327 17.21 8.00 -5.56
CA ALA A 327 17.10 7.99 -4.10
C ALA A 327 15.71 7.52 -3.63
N ILE A 328 14.64 8.04 -4.24
CA ILE A 328 13.27 7.61 -3.98
C ILE A 328 13.11 6.12 -4.33
N ALA A 329 13.64 5.69 -5.48
CA ALA A 329 13.59 4.30 -5.91
C ALA A 329 14.31 3.35 -4.93
N GLN A 330 15.49 3.74 -4.43
CA GLN A 330 16.25 2.96 -3.45
C GLN A 330 15.48 2.84 -2.12
N THR A 331 14.94 3.96 -1.62
CA THR A 331 14.12 3.99 -0.39
C THR A 331 12.88 3.13 -0.54
N GLY A 332 12.21 3.23 -1.70
CA GLY A 332 11.04 2.41 -2.02
C GLY A 332 11.34 0.93 -2.12
N ALA A 333 12.43 0.55 -2.77
CA ALA A 333 12.85 -0.84 -2.86
C ALA A 333 13.10 -1.47 -1.47
N MET A 334 13.71 -0.71 -0.56
CA MET A 334 13.88 -1.14 0.83
C MET A 334 12.53 -1.25 1.56
N GLY A 335 11.60 -0.33 1.31
CA GLY A 335 10.23 -0.41 1.83
C GLY A 335 9.52 -1.69 1.36
N TYR A 336 9.52 -1.95 0.06
CA TYR A 336 8.92 -3.16 -0.50
C TYR A 336 9.56 -4.46 0.03
N ALA A 337 10.85 -4.45 0.37
CA ALA A 337 11.49 -5.58 1.05
C ALA A 337 10.84 -5.85 2.43
N GLY A 338 10.43 -4.80 3.15
CA GLY A 338 9.68 -4.94 4.41
C GLY A 338 8.31 -5.58 4.20
N LEU A 339 7.57 -5.12 3.19
CA LEU A 339 6.27 -5.69 2.83
C LEU A 339 6.40 -7.17 2.42
N LEU A 340 7.47 -7.52 1.70
CA LEU A 340 7.72 -8.87 1.22
C LEU A 340 8.14 -9.84 2.33
N LEU A 341 9.02 -9.40 3.24
CA LEU A 341 9.55 -10.23 4.32
C LEU A 341 8.60 -10.36 5.50
N GLY A 342 7.72 -9.35 5.69
CA GLY A 342 6.76 -9.30 6.79
C GLY A 342 5.95 -10.58 6.95
N PRO A 343 5.20 -11.02 5.95
CA PRO A 343 4.35 -12.21 6.04
C PRO A 343 5.11 -13.47 6.41
N VAL A 344 6.33 -13.63 5.87
CA VAL A 344 7.16 -14.80 6.13
C VAL A 344 7.64 -14.80 7.58
N ILE A 345 8.21 -13.69 8.03
CA ILE A 345 8.76 -13.59 9.38
C ILE A 345 7.65 -13.78 10.41
N ILE A 346 6.49 -13.14 10.20
CA ILE A 346 5.35 -13.26 11.10
C ILE A 346 4.79 -14.67 11.07
N GLY A 347 4.60 -15.26 9.89
CA GLY A 347 4.07 -16.62 9.76
C GLY A 347 4.92 -17.65 10.49
N PHE A 348 6.23 -17.65 10.27
CA PHE A 348 7.13 -18.59 10.96
C PHE A 348 7.24 -18.31 12.46
N LEU A 349 7.28 -17.05 12.90
CA LEU A 349 7.28 -16.73 14.33
C LEU A 349 5.97 -17.14 15.00
N SER A 350 4.86 -17.04 14.30
CA SER A 350 3.54 -17.44 14.80
C SER A 350 3.42 -18.96 14.95
N ASP A 351 3.90 -19.71 13.98
CA ASP A 351 3.97 -21.19 14.03
C ASP A 351 4.85 -21.68 15.19
N LEU A 352 6.00 -20.99 15.42
CA LEU A 352 6.93 -21.38 16.49
C LEU A 352 6.44 -21.03 17.91
N ALA A 353 5.56 -20.03 18.02
CA ALA A 353 5.11 -19.55 19.31
C ALA A 353 3.59 -19.29 19.33
N THR A 354 3.18 -18.07 19.02
CA THR A 354 1.79 -17.66 18.87
C THR A 354 1.69 -16.49 17.91
N LEU A 355 0.50 -16.29 17.34
CA LEU A 355 0.24 -15.13 16.47
C LEU A 355 0.45 -13.78 17.19
N ARG A 356 0.22 -13.70 18.50
CA ARG A 356 0.54 -12.52 19.32
C ARG A 356 2.04 -12.21 19.34
N VAL A 357 2.88 -13.22 19.43
CA VAL A 357 4.34 -13.09 19.40
C VAL A 357 4.80 -12.66 18.01
N GLY A 358 4.32 -13.31 16.95
CA GLY A 358 4.60 -12.92 15.57
C GLY A 358 4.28 -11.46 15.29
N LEU A 359 3.10 -11.00 15.69
CA LEU A 359 2.66 -9.61 15.56
C LEU A 359 3.48 -8.64 16.43
N GLY A 360 4.08 -9.10 17.51
CA GLY A 360 4.93 -8.31 18.40
C GLY A 360 6.12 -7.64 17.69
N ILE A 361 6.52 -8.16 16.53
CA ILE A 361 7.56 -7.54 15.69
C ILE A 361 7.19 -6.09 15.30
N ALA A 362 5.91 -5.80 15.07
CA ALA A 362 5.47 -4.46 14.73
C ALA A 362 5.72 -3.43 15.83
N VAL A 363 5.71 -3.84 17.09
CA VAL A 363 6.11 -2.98 18.23
C VAL A 363 7.59 -2.63 18.11
N LEU A 364 8.45 -3.62 17.84
CA LEU A 364 9.89 -3.40 17.66
C LEU A 364 10.19 -2.51 16.46
N LEU A 365 9.46 -2.70 15.36
CA LEU A 365 9.59 -1.86 14.16
C LEU A 365 9.16 -0.41 14.45
N GLY A 366 8.10 -0.18 15.21
CA GLY A 366 7.70 1.15 15.66
C GLY A 366 8.78 1.84 16.49
N VAL A 367 9.38 1.11 17.44
CA VAL A 367 10.53 1.62 18.23
C VAL A 367 11.72 1.92 17.31
N LEU A 368 12.02 1.04 16.36
CA LEU A 368 13.13 1.23 15.42
C LEU A 368 12.91 2.47 14.54
N ILE A 369 11.70 2.72 14.04
CA ILE A 369 11.37 3.97 13.35
C ILE A 369 11.71 5.18 14.22
N ALA A 370 11.28 5.17 15.48
CA ALA A 370 11.51 6.28 16.40
C ALA A 370 13.01 6.50 16.71
N VAL A 371 13.76 5.42 16.86
CA VAL A 371 15.22 5.48 17.10
C VAL A 371 15.94 6.00 15.86
N VAL A 372 15.68 5.45 14.69
CA VAL A 372 16.33 5.86 13.43
C VAL A 372 15.96 7.30 13.07
N ALA A 373 14.74 7.74 13.34
CA ALA A 373 14.31 9.12 13.13
C ALA A 373 15.17 10.14 13.89
N ARG A 374 15.81 9.75 15.01
CA ARG A 374 16.72 10.66 15.77
C ARG A 374 17.97 11.05 14.98
N PHE A 375 18.36 10.26 14.02
CA PHE A 375 19.53 10.52 13.15
C PHE A 375 19.18 11.37 11.93
N LEU A 376 17.90 11.65 11.67
CA LEU A 376 17.49 12.55 10.61
C LEU A 376 17.84 14.02 10.94
N PRO A 377 18.17 14.84 9.93
CA PRO A 377 18.42 16.26 10.11
C PRO A 377 17.26 16.98 10.79
N ARG A 378 17.55 17.94 11.62
CA ARG A 378 16.55 18.88 12.18
C ARG A 378 16.27 19.95 11.12
N HIS A 379 15.50 19.65 10.08
CA HIS A 379 15.01 20.71 9.21
C HIS A 379 13.93 21.49 9.97
N ARG A 380 14.24 22.71 10.39
CA ARG A 380 13.21 23.72 10.60
C ARG A 380 12.65 24.02 9.23
N ALA A 381 11.32 23.95 9.04
CA ALA A 381 10.68 24.54 7.89
C ALA A 381 11.23 25.96 7.73
N ALA A 382 11.91 26.24 6.63
CA ALA A 382 12.32 27.59 6.32
C ALA A 382 11.01 28.38 6.27
N ALA A 383 10.82 29.30 7.21
CA ALA A 383 9.74 30.26 7.13
C ALA A 383 9.93 30.95 5.77
N VAL A 384 8.97 30.77 4.85
CA VAL A 384 8.96 31.55 3.60
C VAL A 384 9.07 33.00 4.04
N PRO A 385 10.13 33.71 3.63
CA PRO A 385 10.29 35.10 4.07
C PRO A 385 9.03 35.84 3.66
N ALA A 386 8.39 36.54 4.59
CA ALA A 386 7.15 37.26 4.34
C ALA A 386 7.26 38.26 3.18
N GLU A 387 8.47 38.62 2.81
CA GLU A 387 8.84 39.47 1.70
C GLU A 387 8.65 38.81 0.33
N THR A 388 8.91 37.47 0.23
CA THR A 388 8.69 36.72 -1.02
C THR A 388 7.19 36.51 -1.29
N ALA A 389 6.42 36.21 -0.23
CA ALA A 389 4.95 36.10 -0.33
C ALA A 389 4.28 37.45 -0.67
N ARG A 390 4.82 38.59 -0.15
CA ARG A 390 4.35 39.93 -0.53
C ARG A 390 4.70 40.30 -1.97
N ARG A 391 5.87 39.89 -2.48
CA ARG A 391 6.24 40.14 -3.89
C ARG A 391 5.35 39.34 -4.85
N GLU A 392 5.06 38.09 -4.55
CA GLU A 392 4.16 37.29 -5.40
C GLU A 392 2.73 37.82 -5.39
N LEU A 393 2.23 38.31 -4.25
CA LEU A 393 0.91 38.97 -4.18
C LEU A 393 0.88 40.32 -4.89
N SER A 394 2.00 41.07 -4.92
CA SER A 394 2.09 42.36 -5.63
C SER A 394 2.30 42.23 -7.15
N MET A 395 2.76 41.05 -7.62
CA MET A 395 2.87 40.75 -9.06
C MET A 395 1.60 40.11 -9.64
N ALA A 396 0.66 39.68 -8.78
CA ALA A 396 -0.62 39.08 -9.15
C ALA A 396 -1.81 40.08 -9.05
N ALA A 397 -1.58 41.31 -8.56
CA ALA A 397 -2.51 42.42 -8.51
C ALA A 397 -2.19 43.45 -9.61
#